data_9530bee48d9e36990c068cd0640535b2
#
_entry.id   9530bee48d9e36990c068cd0640535b2
#
_cell.length_a   1.000
_cell.length_b   1.000
_cell.length_c   1.000
_cell.angle_alpha   90.00
_cell.angle_beta   90.00
_cell.angle_gamma   90.00
#
_symmetry.space_group_name_H-M   'P 1'
#
loop_
_entity.id
_entity.type
_entity.pdbx_description
1 polymer ?
#
loop_
_entity_poly.entity_id
_entity_poly.type
_entity_poly.pdbx_seq_one_letter_code
_entity_poly.pdbx_strand_id
1 'polypeptide(L)'
;MTSVKNLTTSLVLAVGIIRGSTPTLAQEQEDLLASTTAQWWQYINSIPPAVNPLLDPSGAYCMVGQRDPMWFLTGAFFGGTATRTCTVPEGEALFFPVINYVNFNTPYICGQGGPMNAAELRAPAAAYIDGATNLSVKVDGKALKDLMRIKSDVFAITLPADNIRNSGCGGPGSVPAGVYSPSIDDGYYVLLKPISVGNHTLHIHAEVPSQSFVLDIMYDLVVELVQLK
;
A
#
# COMPACT_ATOMS: atom_id res chain seq x y z
N MET A 1 31.42 38.20 -69.02
CA MET A 1 32.01 37.12 -68.23
C MET A 1 31.56 37.34 -66.80
N THR A 2 30.45 36.65 -66.39
CA THR A 2 29.83 36.85 -65.10
C THR A 2 30.08 35.56 -64.31
N SER A 3 30.85 35.68 -63.21
CA SER A 3 31.24 34.59 -62.30
C SER A 3 30.11 34.28 -61.30
N VAL A 4 29.55 33.07 -61.36
CA VAL A 4 28.58 32.58 -60.40
C VAL A 4 29.33 31.95 -59.23
N LYS A 5 29.16 32.49 -58.02
CA LYS A 5 29.69 31.92 -56.75
C LYS A 5 28.64 30.92 -56.21
N ASN A 6 28.99 29.68 -56.18
CA ASN A 6 28.20 28.64 -55.51
C ASN A 6 28.35 28.76 -53.99
N LEU A 7 27.25 29.03 -53.28
CA LEU A 7 27.17 28.95 -51.82
C LEU A 7 26.70 27.52 -51.47
N THR A 8 27.60 26.72 -50.91
CA THR A 8 27.26 25.42 -50.29
C THR A 8 26.87 25.66 -48.83
N THR A 9 25.59 25.53 -48.54
CA THR A 9 25.08 25.61 -47.16
C THR A 9 25.20 24.24 -46.54
N SER A 10 26.11 24.04 -45.60
CA SER A 10 26.23 22.80 -44.82
C SER A 10 25.19 22.83 -43.71
N LEU A 11 24.24 21.92 -43.80
CA LEU A 11 23.24 21.64 -42.73
C LEU A 11 23.89 20.76 -41.69
N VAL A 12 24.23 21.31 -40.51
CA VAL A 12 24.68 20.52 -39.35
C VAL A 12 23.45 20.02 -38.62
N LEU A 13 23.19 18.70 -38.74
CA LEU A 13 22.17 18.01 -37.96
C LEU A 13 22.74 17.83 -36.54
N ALA A 14 22.26 18.60 -35.57
CA ALA A 14 22.53 18.37 -34.17
C ALA A 14 21.66 17.19 -33.69
N VAL A 15 22.25 16.00 -33.61
CA VAL A 15 21.63 14.86 -32.96
C VAL A 15 21.68 15.09 -31.45
N GLY A 16 20.57 15.55 -30.86
CA GLY A 16 20.40 15.65 -29.43
C GLY A 16 20.40 14.26 -28.80
N ILE A 17 21.47 13.87 -28.15
CA ILE A 17 21.50 12.65 -27.33
C ILE A 17 20.65 12.92 -26.08
N ILE A 18 19.43 12.40 -26.05
CA ILE A 18 18.61 12.33 -24.84
C ILE A 18 19.32 11.35 -23.91
N ARG A 19 20.11 11.85 -22.97
CA ARG A 19 20.67 11.04 -21.87
C ARG A 19 19.51 10.76 -20.91
N GLY A 20 18.84 9.64 -21.08
CA GLY A 20 18.02 9.04 -20.04
C GLY A 20 18.95 8.71 -18.86
N SER A 21 18.76 9.36 -17.71
CA SER A 21 19.43 8.94 -16.47
C SER A 21 18.91 7.57 -16.09
N THR A 22 19.79 6.59 -15.94
CA THR A 22 19.45 5.31 -15.31
C THR A 22 19.07 5.58 -13.85
N PRO A 23 17.96 5.00 -13.34
CA PRO A 23 17.60 5.14 -11.94
C PRO A 23 18.72 4.60 -11.04
N THR A 24 18.86 5.18 -9.86
CA THR A 24 19.76 4.67 -8.84
C THR A 24 19.10 3.48 -8.13
N LEU A 25 19.90 2.62 -7.47
CA LEU A 25 19.36 1.52 -6.65
C LEU A 25 18.37 2.00 -5.58
N ALA A 26 18.58 3.19 -5.03
CA ALA A 26 17.68 3.80 -4.06
C ALA A 26 16.33 4.18 -4.71
N GLN A 27 16.34 4.71 -5.92
CA GLN A 27 15.13 5.05 -6.66
C GLN A 27 14.35 3.78 -7.04
N GLU A 28 15.03 2.74 -7.51
CA GLU A 28 14.39 1.45 -7.82
C GLU A 28 13.73 0.81 -6.60
N GLN A 29 14.35 0.96 -5.42
CA GLN A 29 13.78 0.48 -4.17
C GLN A 29 12.54 1.30 -3.76
N GLU A 30 12.56 2.62 -3.91
CA GLU A 30 11.44 3.49 -3.63
C GLU A 30 10.26 3.19 -4.56
N ASP A 31 10.50 3.06 -5.86
CA ASP A 31 9.48 2.70 -6.86
C ASP A 31 8.87 1.32 -6.58
N LEU A 32 9.69 0.34 -6.18
CA LEU A 32 9.22 -0.98 -5.78
C LEU A 32 8.29 -0.90 -4.57
N LEU A 33 8.67 -0.16 -3.55
CA LEU A 33 7.87 0.00 -2.34
C LEU A 33 6.56 0.76 -2.63
N ALA A 34 6.60 1.80 -3.46
CA ALA A 34 5.41 2.54 -3.89
C ALA A 34 4.42 1.64 -4.65
N SER A 35 4.92 0.76 -5.52
CA SER A 35 4.08 -0.22 -6.21
C SER A 35 3.54 -1.30 -5.27
N THR A 36 4.30 -1.69 -4.25
CA THR A 36 3.89 -2.71 -3.27
C THR A 36 2.74 -2.20 -2.38
N THR A 37 2.72 -0.90 -2.03
CA THR A 37 1.58 -0.33 -1.28
C THR A 37 0.29 -0.37 -2.11
N ALA A 38 0.37 -0.09 -3.41
CA ALA A 38 -0.77 -0.20 -4.32
C ALA A 38 -1.27 -1.67 -4.43
N GLN A 39 -0.35 -2.64 -4.50
CA GLN A 39 -0.68 -4.07 -4.50
C GLN A 39 -1.35 -4.49 -3.18
N TRP A 40 -0.87 -4.01 -2.03
CA TRP A 40 -1.49 -4.26 -0.74
C TRP A 40 -2.93 -3.73 -0.70
N TRP A 41 -3.17 -2.51 -1.21
CA TRP A 41 -4.51 -1.96 -1.27
C TRP A 41 -5.42 -2.72 -2.24
N GLN A 42 -4.90 -3.15 -3.40
CA GLN A 42 -5.65 -4.01 -4.32
C GLN A 42 -5.97 -5.36 -3.69
N TYR A 43 -5.02 -5.97 -2.97
CA TYR A 43 -5.21 -7.21 -2.21
C TYR A 43 -6.40 -7.08 -1.26
N ILE A 44 -6.37 -6.10 -0.34
CA ILE A 44 -7.42 -5.91 0.67
C ILE A 44 -8.78 -5.60 0.04
N ASN A 45 -8.80 -4.78 -0.99
CA ASN A 45 -10.07 -4.38 -1.62
C ASN A 45 -10.68 -5.46 -2.53
N SER A 46 -9.91 -6.46 -2.93
CA SER A 46 -10.41 -7.59 -3.74
C SER A 46 -11.09 -8.69 -2.92
N ILE A 47 -10.90 -8.70 -1.60
CA ILE A 47 -11.41 -9.74 -0.71
C ILE A 47 -12.77 -9.31 -0.13
N PRO A 48 -13.82 -10.14 -0.24
CA PRO A 48 -15.13 -9.87 0.35
C PRO A 48 -15.06 -9.68 1.88
N PRO A 49 -15.92 -8.85 2.48
CA PRO A 49 -15.91 -8.54 3.91
C PRO A 49 -15.93 -9.75 4.82
N ALA A 50 -16.68 -10.80 4.46
CA ALA A 50 -16.88 -11.98 5.27
C ALA A 50 -15.59 -12.78 5.56
N VAL A 51 -14.57 -12.65 4.71
CA VAL A 51 -13.28 -13.36 4.82
C VAL A 51 -12.10 -12.40 4.68
N ASN A 52 -12.32 -11.11 4.89
CA ASN A 52 -11.30 -10.09 4.72
C ASN A 52 -10.39 -10.00 5.96
N PRO A 53 -9.07 -10.20 5.82
CA PRO A 53 -8.15 -10.17 6.95
C PRO A 53 -8.07 -8.81 7.67
N LEU A 54 -8.43 -7.70 7.00
CA LEU A 54 -8.47 -6.38 7.61
C LEU A 54 -9.64 -6.23 8.61
N LEU A 55 -10.71 -7.01 8.43
CA LEU A 55 -11.89 -7.02 9.30
C LEU A 55 -11.88 -8.17 10.31
N ASP A 56 -10.93 -9.10 10.20
CA ASP A 56 -10.82 -10.29 11.06
C ASP A 56 -10.04 -9.97 12.35
N PRO A 57 -10.66 -10.10 13.54
CA PRO A 57 -9.97 -9.87 14.79
C PRO A 57 -9.11 -11.05 15.25
N SER A 58 -9.25 -12.24 14.66
CA SER A 58 -8.65 -13.50 15.13
C SER A 58 -7.43 -13.96 14.34
N GLY A 59 -7.30 -13.52 13.08
CA GLY A 59 -6.30 -14.00 12.14
C GLY A 59 -6.71 -15.24 11.32
N ALA A 60 -7.95 -15.72 11.48
CA ALA A 60 -8.45 -16.88 10.74
C ALA A 60 -8.37 -16.72 9.21
N TYR A 61 -8.40 -15.50 8.72
CA TYR A 61 -8.36 -15.17 7.30
C TYR A 61 -7.01 -14.61 6.83
N CYS A 62 -5.96 -14.67 7.65
CA CYS A 62 -4.65 -14.09 7.28
C CYS A 62 -4.02 -14.73 6.04
N MET A 63 -4.42 -15.94 5.66
CA MET A 63 -3.94 -16.66 4.48
C MET A 63 -4.75 -16.36 3.20
N VAL A 64 -5.89 -15.68 3.33
CA VAL A 64 -6.81 -15.48 2.21
C VAL A 64 -6.20 -14.50 1.21
N GLY A 65 -6.11 -14.91 -0.07
CA GLY A 65 -5.67 -14.05 -1.18
C GLY A 65 -4.19 -13.70 -1.22
N GLN A 66 -3.37 -14.30 -0.35
CA GLN A 66 -1.91 -14.12 -0.38
C GLN A 66 -1.32 -14.54 -1.72
N ARG A 67 -0.22 -13.88 -2.13
CA ARG A 67 0.47 -14.12 -3.40
C ARG A 67 1.97 -13.96 -3.20
N ASP A 68 2.72 -14.97 -3.60
CA ASP A 68 4.19 -14.90 -3.61
C ASP A 68 4.71 -13.71 -4.45
N PRO A 69 5.86 -13.19 -4.12
CA PRO A 69 6.80 -13.55 -3.04
C PRO A 69 6.62 -12.71 -1.76
N MET A 70 5.49 -12.06 -1.57
CA MET A 70 5.25 -11.14 -0.47
C MET A 70 4.03 -11.55 0.33
N TRP A 71 4.18 -11.76 1.63
CA TRP A 71 3.10 -12.04 2.54
C TRP A 71 2.56 -10.74 3.15
N PHE A 72 1.30 -10.42 2.91
CA PHE A 72 0.66 -9.22 3.41
C PHE A 72 0.02 -9.44 4.78
N LEU A 73 0.41 -8.60 5.77
CA LEU A 73 -0.32 -8.51 7.03
C LEU A 73 -1.12 -7.22 7.09
N THR A 74 -2.06 -7.14 8.03
CA THR A 74 -3.04 -6.05 8.07
C THR A 74 -3.17 -5.44 9.46
N GLY A 75 -3.52 -4.14 9.51
CA GLY A 75 -4.03 -3.48 10.71
C GLY A 75 -5.51 -3.82 10.96
N ALA A 76 -6.29 -2.82 11.38
CA ALA A 76 -7.74 -2.92 11.52
C ALA A 76 -8.40 -1.72 10.82
N PHE A 77 -9.48 -1.99 10.08
CA PHE A 77 -10.13 -0.98 9.22
C PHE A 77 -10.64 0.24 10.00
N PHE A 78 -11.20 0.00 11.17
CA PHE A 78 -11.74 1.05 12.05
C PHE A 78 -10.85 1.35 13.26
N GLY A 79 -9.61 0.88 13.25
CA GLY A 79 -8.76 0.90 14.44
C GLY A 79 -9.17 -0.13 15.49
N GLY A 80 -8.69 0.07 16.72
CA GLY A 80 -8.97 -0.81 17.85
C GLY A 80 -7.84 -1.81 18.11
N THR A 81 -8.14 -2.79 18.96
CA THR A 81 -7.19 -3.81 19.43
C THR A 81 -7.58 -5.16 18.91
N ALA A 82 -6.62 -5.95 18.44
CA ALA A 82 -6.83 -7.35 18.09
C ALA A 82 -5.59 -8.20 18.40
N THR A 83 -5.81 -9.46 18.72
CA THR A 83 -4.77 -10.49 18.81
C THR A 83 -5.07 -11.56 17.78
N ARG A 84 -4.16 -11.78 16.86
CA ARG A 84 -4.33 -12.63 15.68
C ARG A 84 -3.29 -13.74 15.68
N THR A 85 -3.72 -14.96 15.35
CA THR A 85 -2.79 -16.04 15.03
C THR A 85 -2.71 -16.16 13.50
N CYS A 86 -1.50 -16.20 12.95
CA CYS A 86 -1.31 -16.32 11.52
C CYS A 86 -0.14 -17.26 11.19
N THR A 87 -0.42 -18.27 10.35
CA THR A 87 0.60 -19.15 9.81
C THR A 87 1.19 -18.51 8.56
N VAL A 88 2.52 -18.43 8.49
CA VAL A 88 3.28 -17.86 7.37
C VAL A 88 4.23 -18.92 6.84
N PRO A 89 4.30 -19.15 5.52
CA PRO A 89 5.30 -20.03 4.92
C PRO A 89 6.72 -19.52 5.17
N GLU A 90 7.67 -20.44 5.38
CA GLU A 90 9.09 -20.10 5.45
C GLU A 90 9.55 -19.41 4.17
N GLY A 91 10.42 -18.42 4.31
CA GLY A 91 11.02 -17.71 3.18
C GLY A 91 10.22 -16.50 2.69
N GLU A 92 8.98 -16.31 3.15
CA GLU A 92 8.16 -15.16 2.78
C GLU A 92 8.62 -13.88 3.48
N ALA A 93 8.80 -12.80 2.71
CA ALA A 93 8.95 -11.47 3.26
C ALA A 93 7.59 -10.92 3.69
N LEU A 94 7.51 -10.28 4.86
CA LEU A 94 6.26 -9.70 5.35
C LEU A 94 6.18 -8.22 4.98
N PHE A 95 5.07 -7.81 4.39
CA PHE A 95 4.79 -6.41 4.12
C PHE A 95 3.48 -5.99 4.78
N PHE A 96 3.52 -4.91 5.56
CA PHE A 96 2.34 -4.44 6.28
C PHE A 96 2.40 -2.95 6.59
N PRO A 97 1.24 -2.28 6.65
CA PRO A 97 1.15 -0.91 7.15
C PRO A 97 1.24 -0.88 8.67
N VAL A 98 1.91 0.13 9.21
CA VAL A 98 1.81 0.57 10.60
C VAL A 98 0.59 1.47 10.74
N ILE A 99 0.46 2.41 9.84
CA ILE A 99 -0.71 3.27 9.59
C ILE A 99 -0.72 3.68 8.12
N ASN A 100 -1.84 3.61 7.46
CA ASN A 100 -1.96 4.02 6.07
C ASN A 100 -3.33 4.60 5.75
N TYR A 101 -3.40 5.40 4.71
CA TYR A 101 -4.64 6.01 4.24
C TYR A 101 -4.69 5.96 2.72
N VAL A 102 -5.69 5.27 2.18
CA VAL A 102 -5.99 5.29 0.75
C VAL A 102 -7.14 6.24 0.47
N ASN A 103 -6.99 7.02 -0.57
CA ASN A 103 -8.07 7.80 -1.14
C ASN A 103 -8.20 7.48 -2.62
N PHE A 104 -9.43 7.42 -3.12
CA PHE A 104 -9.69 7.09 -4.53
C PHE A 104 -10.92 7.82 -5.05
N ASN A 105 -10.91 8.10 -6.33
CA ASN A 105 -11.94 8.88 -6.98
C ASN A 105 -13.27 8.11 -7.05
N THR A 106 -14.25 8.56 -6.27
CA THR A 106 -15.60 8.00 -6.16
C THR A 106 -16.64 9.09 -6.38
N PRO A 107 -16.72 9.69 -7.58
CA PRO A 107 -17.59 10.84 -7.79
C PRO A 107 -19.05 10.49 -7.46
N TYR A 108 -19.64 11.33 -6.64
CA TYR A 108 -21.02 11.22 -6.14
C TYR A 108 -21.32 9.98 -5.28
N ILE A 109 -20.27 9.31 -4.77
CA ILE A 109 -20.36 8.15 -3.90
C ILE A 109 -19.66 8.49 -2.58
N CYS A 110 -20.20 8.01 -1.46
CA CYS A 110 -19.55 8.07 -0.15
C CYS A 110 -19.18 9.51 0.30
N GLY A 111 -20.01 10.50 -0.06
CA GLY A 111 -19.80 11.90 0.31
C GLY A 111 -18.86 12.68 -0.60
N GLN A 112 -18.25 12.05 -1.61
CA GLN A 112 -17.49 12.78 -2.61
C GLN A 112 -18.44 13.52 -3.56
N GLY A 113 -18.30 14.86 -3.68
CA GLY A 113 -19.22 15.70 -4.45
C GLY A 113 -19.07 15.59 -5.96
N GLY A 114 -17.86 15.38 -6.47
CA GLY A 114 -17.54 15.31 -7.90
C GLY A 114 -16.24 14.58 -8.16
N PRO A 115 -15.82 14.47 -9.43
CA PRO A 115 -14.51 13.89 -9.77
C PRO A 115 -13.36 14.64 -9.10
N MET A 116 -12.39 13.90 -8.58
CA MET A 116 -11.16 14.42 -7.98
C MET A 116 -9.94 13.90 -8.74
N ASN A 117 -8.95 14.77 -8.93
CA ASN A 117 -7.67 14.36 -9.48
C ASN A 117 -6.73 13.82 -8.38
N ALA A 118 -5.57 13.27 -8.77
CA ALA A 118 -4.64 12.65 -7.84
C ALA A 118 -4.10 13.63 -6.78
N ALA A 119 -3.89 14.90 -7.12
CA ALA A 119 -3.38 15.90 -6.18
C ALA A 119 -4.43 16.23 -5.10
N GLU A 120 -5.69 16.37 -5.50
CA GLU A 120 -6.82 16.58 -4.59
C GLU A 120 -7.04 15.40 -3.65
N LEU A 121 -6.83 14.17 -4.12
CA LEU A 121 -6.90 12.97 -3.28
C LEU A 121 -5.72 12.87 -2.31
N ARG A 122 -4.51 13.31 -2.71
CA ARG A 122 -3.30 13.24 -1.87
C ARG A 122 -3.35 14.16 -0.67
N ALA A 123 -3.94 15.34 -0.79
CA ALA A 123 -3.93 16.32 0.28
C ALA A 123 -4.54 15.80 1.60
N PRO A 124 -5.77 15.22 1.64
CA PRO A 124 -6.32 14.65 2.86
C PRO A 124 -5.57 13.40 3.34
N ALA A 125 -5.03 12.57 2.45
CA ALA A 125 -4.23 11.42 2.83
C ALA A 125 -2.93 11.85 3.54
N ALA A 126 -2.23 12.84 2.98
CA ALA A 126 -1.03 13.38 3.61
C ALA A 126 -1.34 14.00 4.98
N ALA A 127 -2.41 14.80 5.08
CA ALA A 127 -2.82 15.42 6.35
C ALA A 127 -3.17 14.38 7.43
N TYR A 128 -3.80 13.26 7.05
CA TYR A 128 -4.08 12.16 7.97
C TYR A 128 -2.78 11.54 8.51
N ILE A 129 -1.83 11.22 7.62
CA ILE A 129 -0.56 10.59 7.99
C ILE A 129 0.38 11.57 8.70
N ASP A 130 0.35 12.87 8.38
CA ASP A 130 1.08 13.91 9.12
C ASP A 130 0.61 14.02 10.58
N GLY A 131 -0.65 13.68 10.85
CA GLY A 131 -1.22 13.63 12.21
C GLY A 131 -0.93 12.35 12.97
N ALA A 132 -0.25 11.36 12.37
CA ALA A 132 0.05 10.10 13.01
C ALA A 132 1.15 10.24 14.08
N THR A 133 0.93 9.62 15.23
CA THR A 133 1.82 9.66 16.40
C THR A 133 1.98 8.28 17.01
N ASN A 134 2.93 8.12 17.93
CA ASN A 134 3.16 6.89 18.71
C ASN A 134 3.33 5.65 17.84
N LEU A 135 3.94 5.81 16.64
CA LEU A 135 4.18 4.72 15.73
C LEU A 135 5.21 3.76 16.29
N SER A 136 4.87 2.50 16.44
CA SER A 136 5.81 1.47 16.87
C SER A 136 5.51 0.11 16.30
N VAL A 137 6.58 -0.62 15.98
CA VAL A 137 6.53 -2.03 15.58
C VAL A 137 7.56 -2.78 16.41
N LYS A 138 7.17 -3.93 16.98
CA LYS A 138 8.07 -4.83 17.69
C LYS A 138 7.95 -6.24 17.12
N VAL A 139 9.09 -6.87 16.87
CA VAL A 139 9.19 -8.29 16.53
C VAL A 139 9.93 -9.00 17.66
N ASP A 140 9.31 -10.00 18.28
CA ASP A 140 9.84 -10.73 19.43
C ASP A 140 10.29 -9.77 20.55
N GLY A 141 9.46 -8.75 20.81
CA GLY A 141 9.71 -7.72 21.82
C GLY A 141 10.77 -6.67 21.44
N LYS A 142 11.46 -6.82 20.30
CA LYS A 142 12.49 -5.88 19.81
C LYS A 142 11.87 -4.85 18.87
N ALA A 143 12.04 -3.56 19.20
CA ALA A 143 11.53 -2.47 18.37
C ALA A 143 12.27 -2.39 17.03
N LEU A 144 11.51 -2.27 15.95
CA LEU A 144 12.02 -1.89 14.62
C LEU A 144 12.24 -0.38 14.58
N LYS A 145 13.36 0.04 13.98
CA LYS A 145 13.73 1.46 13.90
C LYS A 145 13.34 2.11 12.57
N ASP A 146 13.25 1.31 11.53
CA ASP A 146 13.12 1.79 10.16
C ASP A 146 11.67 1.64 9.66
N LEU A 147 10.80 2.53 10.17
CA LEU A 147 9.46 2.69 9.64
C LEU A 147 9.53 3.62 8.42
N MET A 148 9.13 3.12 7.27
CA MET A 148 9.22 3.86 6.00
C MET A 148 7.90 4.56 5.70
N ARG A 149 7.94 5.90 5.55
CA ARG A 149 6.79 6.60 4.96
C ARG A 149 6.85 6.44 3.44
N ILE A 150 5.82 5.86 2.87
CA ILE A 150 5.71 5.58 1.44
C ILE A 150 4.48 6.30 0.91
N LYS A 151 4.64 6.97 -0.23
CA LYS A 151 3.56 7.54 -1.03
C LYS A 151 3.48 6.75 -2.32
N SER A 152 2.34 6.12 -2.57
CA SER A 152 2.16 5.36 -3.81
C SER A 152 2.26 6.24 -5.06
N ASP A 153 2.57 5.64 -6.17
CA ASP A 153 2.17 6.19 -7.46
C ASP A 153 0.64 6.28 -7.56
N VAL A 154 0.16 6.87 -8.64
CA VAL A 154 -1.27 6.81 -8.97
C VAL A 154 -1.60 5.41 -9.47
N PHE A 155 -2.61 4.79 -8.86
CA PHE A 155 -3.03 3.45 -9.24
C PHE A 155 -4.55 3.37 -9.41
N ALA A 156 -5.08 2.21 -9.72
CA ALA A 156 -6.49 1.91 -9.78
C ALA A 156 -6.84 0.81 -8.78
N ILE A 157 -8.00 0.91 -8.13
CA ILE A 157 -8.56 -0.13 -7.27
C ILE A 157 -9.75 -0.76 -7.99
N THR A 158 -9.75 -2.09 -8.08
CA THR A 158 -10.91 -2.85 -8.55
C THR A 158 -11.68 -3.38 -7.34
N LEU A 159 -12.94 -2.98 -7.22
CA LEU A 159 -13.83 -3.41 -6.16
C LEU A 159 -14.82 -4.47 -6.68
N PRO A 160 -15.02 -5.60 -5.96
CA PRO A 160 -16.13 -6.51 -6.21
C PRO A 160 -17.46 -5.91 -5.74
N ALA A 161 -18.57 -6.54 -6.08
CA ALA A 161 -19.90 -6.09 -5.64
C ALA A 161 -20.03 -6.10 -4.11
N ASP A 162 -19.53 -7.15 -3.47
CA ASP A 162 -19.43 -7.25 -2.01
C ASP A 162 -18.00 -6.84 -1.60
N ASN A 163 -17.82 -5.58 -1.22
CA ASN A 163 -16.52 -5.01 -0.90
C ASN A 163 -16.51 -4.32 0.47
N ILE A 164 -15.33 -4.21 1.07
CA ILE A 164 -15.15 -3.66 2.42
C ILE A 164 -15.52 -2.17 2.52
N ARG A 165 -15.56 -1.43 1.39
CA ARG A 165 -15.87 0.00 1.37
C ARG A 165 -17.33 0.28 1.69
N ASN A 166 -18.21 -0.68 1.41
CA ASN A 166 -19.62 -0.61 1.78
C ASN A 166 -19.83 -0.32 3.28
N SER A 167 -18.99 -0.90 4.15
CA SER A 167 -19.09 -0.71 5.60
C SER A 167 -18.84 0.74 6.04
N GLY A 168 -18.02 1.49 5.30
CA GLY A 168 -17.71 2.89 5.57
C GLY A 168 -18.66 3.87 4.88
N CYS A 169 -19.54 3.40 3.99
CA CYS A 169 -20.34 4.23 3.09
C CYS A 169 -21.86 4.06 3.20
N GLY A 170 -22.35 3.43 4.25
CA GLY A 170 -23.81 3.28 4.45
C GLY A 170 -24.34 1.87 4.22
N GLY A 171 -23.48 0.87 4.01
CA GLY A 171 -23.84 -0.53 3.96
C GLY A 171 -23.80 -1.17 2.57
N PRO A 172 -24.30 -2.41 2.43
CA PRO A 172 -24.17 -3.19 1.21
C PRO A 172 -24.65 -2.46 -0.05
N GLY A 173 -23.79 -2.45 -1.08
CA GLY A 173 -24.11 -1.82 -2.38
C GLY A 173 -23.91 -0.30 -2.44
N SER A 174 -23.50 0.35 -1.33
CA SER A 174 -23.25 1.80 -1.30
C SER A 174 -22.05 2.21 -2.15
N VAL A 175 -21.10 1.31 -2.36
CA VAL A 175 -19.98 1.48 -3.28
C VAL A 175 -20.05 0.39 -4.36
N PRO A 176 -20.48 0.72 -5.58
CA PRO A 176 -20.67 -0.26 -6.66
C PRO A 176 -19.38 -1.01 -7.02
N ALA A 177 -19.53 -2.21 -7.57
CA ALA A 177 -18.42 -2.89 -8.23
C ALA A 177 -17.89 -2.05 -9.37
N GLY A 178 -16.56 -2.02 -9.54
CA GLY A 178 -15.96 -1.25 -10.61
C GLY A 178 -14.48 -0.98 -10.40
N VAL A 179 -13.91 -0.25 -11.36
CA VAL A 179 -12.53 0.24 -11.29
C VAL A 179 -12.57 1.71 -10.89
N TYR A 180 -11.87 2.04 -9.83
CA TYR A 180 -11.79 3.39 -9.29
C TYR A 180 -10.38 3.96 -9.52
N SER A 181 -10.31 5.04 -10.26
CA SER A 181 -9.07 5.72 -10.65
C SER A 181 -9.34 7.23 -10.81
N PRO A 182 -8.40 8.09 -10.43
CA PRO A 182 -7.14 7.78 -9.75
C PRO A 182 -7.37 7.30 -8.31
N SER A 183 -6.45 6.46 -7.82
CA SER A 183 -6.32 6.09 -6.43
C SER A 183 -4.90 6.45 -5.97
N ILE A 184 -4.76 6.83 -4.72
CA ILE A 184 -3.48 7.15 -4.08
C ILE A 184 -3.44 6.62 -2.66
N ASP A 185 -2.23 6.37 -2.17
CA ASP A 185 -1.94 5.99 -0.79
C ASP A 185 -0.83 6.85 -0.20
N ASP A 186 -0.89 7.06 1.10
CA ASP A 186 0.19 7.59 1.95
C ASP A 186 0.17 6.78 3.25
N GLY A 187 1.32 6.38 3.77
CA GLY A 187 1.38 5.58 4.98
C GLY A 187 2.78 5.26 5.46
N TYR A 188 2.86 4.80 6.71
CA TYR A 188 4.05 4.17 7.27
C TYR A 188 3.94 2.66 7.13
N TYR A 189 4.99 2.05 6.57
CA TYR A 189 5.04 0.64 6.22
C TYR A 189 6.31 -0.02 6.74
N VAL A 190 6.26 -1.34 6.84
CA VAL A 190 7.39 -2.21 7.13
C VAL A 190 7.49 -3.27 6.05
N LEU A 191 8.70 -3.43 5.50
CA LEU A 191 9.12 -4.60 4.76
C LEU A 191 10.07 -5.39 5.64
N LEU A 192 9.57 -6.46 6.23
CA LEU A 192 10.33 -7.35 7.07
C LEU A 192 10.86 -8.51 6.24
N LYS A 193 12.18 -8.71 6.25
CA LYS A 193 12.80 -9.90 5.62
C LYS A 193 12.25 -11.17 6.25
N PRO A 194 12.31 -12.31 5.53
CA PRO A 194 11.89 -13.60 6.08
C PRO A 194 12.46 -13.83 7.48
N ILE A 195 11.57 -14.20 8.40
CA ILE A 195 11.94 -14.59 9.76
C ILE A 195 12.10 -16.11 9.84
N SER A 196 12.76 -16.59 10.88
CA SER A 196 13.07 -18.03 11.05
C SER A 196 11.80 -18.87 11.21
N VAL A 197 11.91 -20.16 10.95
CA VAL A 197 10.86 -21.13 11.32
C VAL A 197 10.66 -21.13 12.82
N GLY A 198 9.40 -21.17 13.26
CA GLY A 198 9.01 -21.17 14.67
C GLY A 198 7.92 -20.15 14.99
N ASN A 199 7.73 -19.91 16.28
CA ASN A 199 6.76 -18.95 16.79
C ASN A 199 7.42 -17.57 16.98
N HIS A 200 6.75 -16.56 16.48
CA HIS A 200 7.19 -15.16 16.62
C HIS A 200 6.03 -14.29 17.06
N THR A 201 6.33 -13.15 17.65
CA THR A 201 5.34 -12.13 17.97
C THR A 201 5.61 -10.87 17.16
N LEU A 202 4.54 -10.27 16.61
CA LEU A 202 4.60 -8.97 15.94
C LEU A 202 3.57 -8.06 16.60
N HIS A 203 4.02 -6.92 17.14
CA HIS A 203 3.16 -5.91 17.72
C HIS A 203 3.22 -4.63 16.89
N ILE A 204 2.06 -4.15 16.44
CA ILE A 204 1.91 -2.94 15.62
C ILE A 204 1.06 -1.95 16.41
N HIS A 205 1.56 -0.74 16.63
CA HIS A 205 0.82 0.33 17.29
C HIS A 205 0.94 1.64 16.53
N ALA A 206 -0.17 2.37 16.42
CA ALA A 206 -0.24 3.69 15.79
C ALA A 206 -1.43 4.49 16.34
N GLU A 207 -1.31 5.82 16.37
CA GLU A 207 -2.38 6.72 16.76
C GLU A 207 -2.53 7.87 15.75
N VAL A 208 -3.77 8.31 15.54
CA VAL A 208 -4.09 9.59 14.87
C VAL A 208 -5.07 10.34 15.78
N PRO A 209 -4.56 11.12 16.77
CA PRO A 209 -5.40 11.74 17.81
C PRO A 209 -6.49 12.66 17.27
N SER A 210 -6.22 13.38 16.18
CA SER A 210 -7.19 14.26 15.52
C SER A 210 -8.41 13.51 14.97
N GLN A 211 -8.30 12.20 14.77
CA GLN A 211 -9.35 11.31 14.27
C GLN A 211 -9.88 10.36 15.33
N SER A 212 -9.40 10.48 16.58
CA SER A 212 -9.68 9.52 17.66
C SER A 212 -9.37 8.07 17.25
N PHE A 213 -8.36 7.89 16.38
CA PHE A 213 -7.97 6.59 15.86
C PHE A 213 -6.79 6.05 16.65
N VAL A 214 -6.93 4.82 17.14
CA VAL A 214 -5.86 4.04 17.78
C VAL A 214 -5.85 2.66 17.15
N LEU A 215 -4.68 2.19 16.75
CA LEU A 215 -4.43 0.83 16.27
C LEU A 215 -3.48 0.14 17.25
N ASP A 216 -3.84 -1.05 17.71
CA ASP A 216 -3.01 -1.89 18.58
C ASP A 216 -3.21 -3.37 18.23
N ILE A 217 -2.35 -3.89 17.37
CA ILE A 217 -2.50 -5.24 16.81
C ILE A 217 -1.32 -6.11 17.23
N MET A 218 -1.65 -7.23 17.86
CA MET A 218 -0.71 -8.30 18.18
C MET A 218 -0.92 -9.45 17.18
N TYR A 219 0.16 -9.94 16.59
CA TYR A 219 0.19 -11.19 15.84
C TYR A 219 1.05 -12.22 16.58
N ASP A 220 0.48 -13.40 16.78
CA ASP A 220 1.19 -14.62 17.07
C ASP A 220 1.45 -15.32 15.72
N LEU A 221 2.65 -15.12 15.17
CA LEU A 221 3.05 -15.66 13.88
C LEU A 221 3.63 -17.06 14.06
N VAL A 222 3.16 -18.02 13.27
CA VAL A 222 3.71 -19.38 13.20
C VAL A 222 4.36 -19.54 11.82
N VAL A 223 5.69 -19.51 11.77
CA VAL A 223 6.43 -19.71 10.52
C VAL A 223 6.70 -21.18 10.32
N GLU A 224 6.18 -21.76 9.23
CA GLU A 224 6.24 -23.19 8.95
C GLU A 224 7.03 -23.49 7.68
N LEU A 225 7.71 -24.63 7.67
CA LEU A 225 8.36 -25.17 6.48
C LEU A 225 7.34 -25.40 5.36
N VAL A 226 7.67 -24.94 4.16
CA VAL A 226 6.89 -25.28 2.96
C VAL A 226 7.09 -26.76 2.67
N GLN A 227 6.06 -27.56 2.88
CA GLN A 227 6.09 -28.96 2.41
C GLN A 227 5.95 -28.97 0.89
N LEU A 228 7.05 -29.27 0.20
CA LEU A 228 7.01 -29.56 -1.23
C LEU A 228 6.10 -30.78 -1.45
N LYS A 229 4.98 -30.56 -2.10
CA LYS A 229 4.08 -31.65 -2.55
C LYS A 229 4.59 -32.24 -3.85
#